data_483e34e9c61d02f7fce720b83809e942
#
_entry.id   483e34e9c61d02f7fce720b83809e942
#
_cell.length_a   1.000
_cell.length_b   1.000
_cell.length_c   1.000
_cell.angle_alpha   90.00
_cell.angle_beta   90.00
_cell.angle_gamma   90.00
#
_symmetry.space_group_name_H-M   'P 1'
#
loop_
_entity.id
_entity.type
_entity.pdbx_description
1 polymer ?
#
loop_
_entity_poly.entity_id
_entity_poly.type
_entity_poly.pdbx_seq_one_letter_code
_entity_poly.pdbx_strand_id
1 'polypeptide(L)'
;MKKELASALVVLTGVIALSSTSAQARGHHQRGVHAARHSAHKHHGGSFAHRRAGRYASQSGRPAAWCGWWLGQHLGISNRELWLARNWASVGTNAGQPDVGVVVVWRHHVGIITGREGSGWIIKSGNDGHTVRERVRSISGAIAFRRVGAGFASAS
;
A
#
# COMPACT_ATOMS: atom_id res chain seq x y z
N MET A 1 -45.32 40.67 7.05
CA MET A 1 -45.23 40.30 8.48
C MET A 1 -43.88 39.71 8.71
N LYS A 2 -43.05 40.46 9.41
CA LYS A 2 -41.66 40.10 9.78
C LYS A 2 -41.72 39.19 10.99
N LYS A 3 -40.93 38.09 10.99
CA LYS A 3 -40.51 37.43 12.24
C LYS A 3 -39.05 37.06 12.10
N GLU A 4 -38.26 37.89 12.68
CA GLU A 4 -36.90 37.64 13.09
C GLU A 4 -36.90 36.62 14.23
N LEU A 5 -36.05 35.65 14.21
CA LEU A 5 -35.62 34.92 15.40
C LEU A 5 -34.11 34.80 15.41
N ALA A 6 -33.57 35.62 16.28
CA ALA A 6 -32.18 35.59 16.70
C ALA A 6 -31.92 34.38 17.56
N SER A 7 -30.65 33.90 17.53
CA SER A 7 -29.96 33.59 18.77
C SER A 7 -29.17 32.33 18.84
N ALA A 8 -28.16 32.48 19.34
CA ALA A 8 -27.39 32.15 20.51
C ALA A 8 -26.12 31.38 20.14
N LEU A 9 -25.08 32.15 20.21
CA LEU A 9 -23.68 31.77 20.29
C LEU A 9 -23.43 31.16 21.67
N VAL A 10 -23.05 29.89 21.75
CA VAL A 10 -22.46 29.31 22.96
C VAL A 10 -21.00 29.03 22.67
N VAL A 11 -20.16 29.90 23.21
CA VAL A 11 -18.69 29.71 23.30
C VAL A 11 -18.41 28.87 24.52
N LEU A 12 -17.91 27.67 24.34
CA LEU A 12 -17.39 26.85 25.44
C LEU A 12 -15.87 26.75 25.30
N THR A 13 -15.19 27.62 26.04
CA THR A 13 -13.72 27.57 26.22
C THR A 13 -13.36 26.46 27.21
N GLY A 14 -12.80 25.37 26.73
CA GLY A 14 -12.21 24.30 27.53
C GLY A 14 -10.69 24.35 27.45
N VAL A 15 -10.07 24.87 28.51
CA VAL A 15 -8.62 24.79 28.74
C VAL A 15 -8.31 23.41 29.27
N ILE A 16 -7.49 22.63 28.58
CA ILE A 16 -6.93 21.39 29.10
C ILE A 16 -5.41 21.51 29.16
N ALA A 17 -4.90 21.33 30.37
CA ALA A 17 -3.51 21.49 30.78
C ALA A 17 -2.61 20.37 30.19
N LEU A 18 -1.39 20.80 29.82
CA LEU A 18 -0.27 19.92 29.48
C LEU A 18 0.26 19.26 30.77
N SER A 19 0.41 17.96 30.72
CA SER A 19 1.28 17.23 31.66
C SER A 19 2.38 16.54 30.88
N SER A 20 3.57 17.12 30.92
CA SER A 20 4.80 16.54 30.39
C SER A 20 5.40 15.59 31.43
N THR A 21 5.54 14.32 31.10
CA THR A 21 6.33 13.39 31.93
C THR A 21 7.50 12.88 31.09
N SER A 22 8.68 13.39 31.40
CA SER A 22 9.96 12.94 30.87
C SER A 22 10.43 11.73 31.67
N ALA A 23 10.53 10.56 31.05
CA ALA A 23 11.25 9.43 31.61
C ALA A 23 12.57 9.23 30.86
N GLN A 24 13.67 9.64 31.46
CA GLN A 24 15.04 9.31 31.03
C GLN A 24 15.40 7.93 31.57
N ALA A 25 15.60 6.98 30.72
CA ALA A 25 16.23 5.70 31.04
C ALA A 25 17.68 5.72 30.53
N ARG A 26 18.64 5.77 31.45
CA ARG A 26 20.06 5.50 31.20
C ARG A 26 20.22 3.97 31.07
N GLY A 27 20.77 3.48 29.99
CA GLY A 27 21.09 2.08 29.79
C GLY A 27 22.49 1.88 29.22
N HIS A 28 23.29 1.32 30.01
CA HIS A 28 24.58 0.65 29.96
C HIS A 28 25.21 0.33 28.60
N HIS A 29 26.43 0.85 28.41
CA HIS A 29 27.43 0.32 27.47
C HIS A 29 27.96 -1.03 28.00
N GLN A 30 27.82 -2.07 27.16
CA GLN A 30 28.72 -3.23 27.20
C GLN A 30 29.47 -3.34 25.90
N ARG A 31 30.78 -3.10 25.96
CA ARG A 31 31.74 -3.42 24.90
C ARG A 31 32.01 -4.92 24.96
N GLY A 32 31.56 -5.66 23.96
CA GLY A 32 31.98 -7.03 23.69
C GLY A 32 32.92 -7.04 22.49
N VAL A 33 34.22 -7.21 22.75
CA VAL A 33 35.23 -7.48 21.71
C VAL A 33 35.08 -8.94 21.28
N HIS A 34 34.62 -9.20 20.06
CA HIS A 34 34.71 -10.53 19.45
C HIS A 34 35.61 -10.50 18.23
N ALA A 35 36.65 -11.32 18.37
CA ALA A 35 37.71 -11.54 17.40
C ALA A 35 37.20 -11.92 16.00
N ALA A 36 37.81 -11.29 15.00
CA ALA A 36 37.67 -11.62 13.61
C ALA A 36 38.22 -13.04 13.33
N ARG A 37 37.36 -13.93 12.88
CA ARG A 37 37.78 -15.13 12.15
C ARG A 37 37.47 -14.95 10.68
N HIS A 38 38.51 -14.69 9.90
CA HIS A 38 38.45 -14.73 8.44
C HIS A 38 38.20 -16.18 7.98
N SER A 39 36.97 -16.44 7.55
CA SER A 39 36.70 -17.67 6.76
C SER A 39 36.65 -17.27 5.29
N ALA A 40 37.61 -17.72 4.54
CA ALA A 40 37.69 -17.63 3.08
C ALA A 40 36.52 -18.42 2.47
N HIS A 41 35.47 -17.71 2.01
CA HIS A 41 34.45 -18.35 1.19
C HIS A 41 34.81 -18.27 -0.28
N LYS A 42 35.06 -19.47 -0.83
CA LYS A 42 35.23 -19.73 -2.26
C LYS A 42 34.02 -19.19 -3.03
N HIS A 43 34.28 -18.27 -3.97
CA HIS A 43 33.31 -17.82 -4.93
C HIS A 43 32.89 -18.94 -5.86
N HIS A 44 31.76 -19.57 -5.63
CA HIS A 44 31.07 -20.33 -6.67
C HIS A 44 30.21 -19.36 -7.48
N GLY A 45 30.64 -19.13 -8.74
CA GLY A 45 29.90 -18.41 -9.76
C GLY A 45 28.57 -19.11 -10.08
N GLY A 46 27.52 -18.81 -9.34
CA GLY A 46 26.16 -19.24 -9.61
C GLY A 46 25.42 -18.12 -10.32
N SER A 47 24.97 -18.42 -11.54
CA SER A 47 24.21 -17.56 -12.43
C SER A 47 23.16 -16.70 -11.70
N PHE A 48 23.26 -15.37 -11.82
CA PHE A 48 22.34 -14.39 -11.22
C PHE A 48 20.89 -14.49 -11.76
N ALA A 49 20.67 -15.22 -12.86
CA ALA A 49 19.34 -15.38 -13.47
C ALA A 49 18.40 -16.27 -12.63
N HIS A 50 18.91 -17.33 -11.98
CA HIS A 50 18.08 -18.24 -11.19
C HIS A 50 17.66 -17.70 -9.81
N ARG A 51 18.34 -16.69 -9.26
CA ARG A 51 17.99 -16.13 -7.94
C ARG A 51 16.81 -15.15 -7.97
N ARG A 52 16.39 -14.65 -9.13
CA ARG A 52 15.22 -13.78 -9.24
C ARG A 52 13.90 -14.55 -9.27
N ALA A 53 13.87 -15.76 -9.82
CA ALA A 53 12.66 -16.58 -9.89
C ALA A 53 12.22 -17.15 -8.52
N GLY A 54 13.16 -17.45 -7.62
CA GLY A 54 12.88 -18.11 -6.34
C GLY A 54 12.28 -17.20 -5.24
N ARG A 55 12.26 -15.88 -5.42
CA ARG A 55 11.77 -14.95 -4.40
C ARG A 55 10.28 -14.60 -4.50
N TYR A 56 9.58 -15.15 -5.50
CA TYR A 56 8.18 -14.80 -5.75
C TYR A 56 7.17 -15.89 -5.37
N ALA A 57 7.60 -17.06 -4.98
CA ALA A 57 6.72 -18.15 -4.58
C ALA A 57 6.81 -18.37 -3.07
N SER A 58 5.78 -17.98 -2.32
CA SER A 58 5.52 -18.51 -1.00
C SER A 58 4.89 -19.91 -1.15
N GLN A 59 5.00 -20.77 -0.13
CA GLN A 59 4.41 -22.13 -0.12
C GLN A 59 2.90 -22.16 -0.36
N SER A 60 2.22 -21.01 -0.28
CA SER A 60 0.78 -20.82 -0.56
C SER A 60 0.47 -20.37 -2.02
N GLY A 61 1.46 -20.39 -2.93
CA GLY A 61 1.27 -19.88 -4.30
C GLY A 61 1.18 -18.36 -4.41
N ARG A 62 1.18 -17.62 -3.29
CA ARG A 62 1.13 -16.17 -3.23
C ARG A 62 2.54 -15.58 -3.36
N PRO A 63 2.78 -14.57 -4.23
CA PRO A 63 4.09 -13.93 -4.35
C PRO A 63 4.44 -13.10 -3.11
N ALA A 64 5.74 -12.83 -2.89
CA ALA A 64 6.19 -11.99 -1.77
C ALA A 64 5.63 -10.54 -1.86
N ALA A 65 5.56 -9.97 -3.08
CA ALA A 65 4.88 -8.70 -3.36
C ALA A 65 3.50 -9.02 -3.96
N TRP A 66 2.49 -9.15 -3.14
CA TRP A 66 1.21 -9.71 -3.52
C TRP A 66 0.05 -8.70 -3.71
N CYS A 67 0.33 -7.41 -3.82
CA CYS A 67 -0.71 -6.42 -4.08
C CYS A 67 -1.41 -6.63 -5.44
N GLY A 68 -0.64 -6.89 -6.50
CA GLY A 68 -1.19 -7.20 -7.82
C GLY A 68 -1.94 -8.53 -7.86
N TRP A 69 -1.40 -9.57 -7.23
CA TRP A 69 -2.08 -10.86 -7.08
C TRP A 69 -3.44 -10.71 -6.37
N TRP A 70 -3.46 -9.99 -5.22
CA TRP A 70 -4.68 -9.76 -4.47
C TRP A 70 -5.73 -9.00 -5.30
N LEU A 71 -5.31 -7.95 -6.01
CA LEU A 71 -6.24 -7.19 -6.85
C LEU A 71 -6.83 -8.05 -7.97
N GLY A 72 -6.02 -8.95 -8.57
CA GLY A 72 -6.51 -9.94 -9.52
C GLY A 72 -7.59 -10.83 -8.92
N GLN A 73 -7.35 -11.39 -7.73
CA GLN A 73 -8.36 -12.19 -7.03
C GLN A 73 -9.62 -11.38 -6.71
N HIS A 74 -9.46 -10.12 -6.27
CA HIS A 74 -10.59 -9.24 -5.94
C HIS A 74 -11.45 -8.86 -7.15
N LEU A 75 -10.84 -8.75 -8.33
CA LEU A 75 -11.53 -8.41 -9.60
C LEU A 75 -11.86 -9.64 -10.45
N GLY A 76 -11.57 -10.86 -10.01
CA GLY A 76 -11.82 -12.08 -10.76
C GLY A 76 -10.90 -12.27 -11.97
N ILE A 77 -9.71 -11.67 -11.98
CA ILE A 77 -8.76 -11.71 -13.08
C ILE A 77 -7.60 -12.64 -12.72
N SER A 78 -7.50 -13.76 -13.44
CA SER A 78 -6.44 -14.76 -13.26
C SER A 78 -5.34 -14.58 -14.31
N ASN A 79 -4.44 -13.62 -14.09
CA ASN A 79 -3.26 -13.41 -14.93
C ASN A 79 -2.02 -13.22 -14.07
N ARG A 80 -1.02 -14.09 -14.25
CA ARG A 80 0.20 -14.09 -13.46
C ARG A 80 1.09 -12.86 -13.70
N GLU A 81 1.03 -12.25 -14.85
CA GLU A 81 1.77 -11.01 -15.15
C GLU A 81 1.30 -9.84 -14.30
N LEU A 82 0.01 -9.83 -13.91
CA LEU A 82 -0.59 -8.81 -13.05
C LEU A 82 -0.18 -8.93 -11.57
N TRP A 83 0.57 -9.96 -11.20
CA TRP A 83 1.22 -10.02 -9.88
C TRP A 83 2.20 -8.86 -9.69
N LEU A 84 2.77 -8.35 -10.79
CA LEU A 84 3.56 -7.12 -10.80
C LEU A 84 2.63 -5.90 -10.85
N ALA A 85 2.64 -5.09 -9.81
CA ALA A 85 1.76 -3.93 -9.67
C ALA A 85 1.74 -3.01 -10.91
N ARG A 86 2.92 -2.71 -11.47
CA ARG A 86 3.04 -1.81 -12.64
C ARG A 86 2.33 -2.31 -13.89
N ASN A 87 2.14 -3.63 -14.05
CA ASN A 87 1.50 -4.21 -15.24
C ASN A 87 0.00 -3.88 -15.27
N TRP A 88 -0.59 -3.50 -14.15
CA TRP A 88 -1.96 -2.98 -14.11
C TRP A 88 -2.14 -1.67 -14.86
N ALA A 89 -1.06 -0.95 -15.18
CA ALA A 89 -1.12 0.27 -15.96
C ALA A 89 -1.63 0.08 -17.41
N SER A 90 -1.60 -1.16 -17.93
CA SER A 90 -2.11 -1.51 -19.26
C SER A 90 -3.45 -2.26 -19.24
N VAL A 91 -4.04 -2.52 -18.05
CA VAL A 91 -5.30 -3.26 -17.93
C VAL A 91 -6.50 -2.32 -18.05
N GLY A 92 -7.56 -2.76 -18.75
CA GLY A 92 -8.79 -1.99 -18.91
C GLY A 92 -8.60 -0.71 -19.71
N THR A 93 -9.43 0.31 -19.44
CA THR A 93 -9.38 1.61 -20.11
C THR A 93 -8.76 2.68 -19.22
N ASN A 94 -8.17 3.72 -19.85
CA ASN A 94 -7.65 4.85 -19.08
C ASN A 94 -8.81 5.62 -18.45
N ALA A 95 -8.78 5.82 -17.14
CA ALA A 95 -9.79 6.60 -16.41
C ALA A 95 -9.51 8.11 -16.47
N GLY A 96 -8.28 8.52 -16.81
CA GLY A 96 -7.85 9.92 -16.85
C GLY A 96 -7.65 10.54 -15.46
N GLN A 97 -8.56 10.28 -14.54
CA GLN A 97 -8.55 10.85 -13.19
C GLN A 97 -8.98 9.80 -12.14
N PRO A 98 -8.68 10.03 -10.85
CA PRO A 98 -9.13 9.17 -9.78
C PRO A 98 -10.66 9.29 -9.58
N ASP A 99 -11.31 8.16 -9.33
CA ASP A 99 -12.73 8.06 -9.02
C ASP A 99 -13.00 6.74 -8.28
N VAL A 100 -14.15 6.61 -7.62
CA VAL A 100 -14.55 5.36 -6.97
C VAL A 100 -14.67 4.24 -8.02
N GLY A 101 -14.13 3.06 -7.70
CA GLY A 101 -14.04 1.93 -8.60
C GLY A 101 -12.85 1.96 -9.58
N VAL A 102 -12.06 3.03 -9.57
CA VAL A 102 -10.85 3.16 -10.38
C VAL A 102 -9.67 2.48 -9.68
N VAL A 103 -8.91 1.71 -10.43
CA VAL A 103 -7.64 1.13 -10.00
C VAL A 103 -6.55 2.19 -10.09
N VAL A 104 -5.86 2.45 -8.98
CA VAL A 104 -4.68 3.31 -8.92
C VAL A 104 -3.43 2.46 -8.99
N VAL A 105 -2.56 2.79 -9.91
CA VAL A 105 -1.32 2.06 -10.16
C VAL A 105 -0.13 2.94 -9.82
N TRP A 106 0.76 2.45 -8.97
CA TRP A 106 2.09 2.98 -8.72
C TRP A 106 3.13 2.00 -9.24
N ARG A 107 4.36 2.43 -9.34
CA ARG A 107 5.45 1.58 -9.82
C ARG A 107 5.58 0.24 -9.05
N HIS A 108 5.34 0.27 -7.74
CA HIS A 108 5.55 -0.88 -6.85
C HIS A 108 4.31 -1.24 -6.02
N HIS A 109 3.17 -0.60 -6.28
CA HIS A 109 1.93 -0.87 -5.57
C HIS A 109 0.72 -0.67 -6.47
N VAL A 110 -0.39 -1.32 -6.13
CA VAL A 110 -1.68 -1.18 -6.83
C VAL A 110 -2.81 -1.36 -5.84
N GLY A 111 -3.90 -0.64 -6.05
CA GLY A 111 -5.12 -0.74 -5.25
C GLY A 111 -6.32 -0.20 -6.00
N ILE A 112 -7.50 -0.37 -5.43
CA ILE A 112 -8.76 0.15 -5.96
C ILE A 112 -9.30 1.24 -5.04
N ILE A 113 -9.80 2.34 -5.62
CA ILE A 113 -10.47 3.40 -4.89
C ILE A 113 -11.85 2.92 -4.49
N THR A 114 -12.15 2.94 -3.20
CA THR A 114 -13.44 2.52 -2.63
C THR A 114 -14.26 3.69 -2.11
N GLY A 115 -13.63 4.88 -1.96
CA GLY A 115 -14.33 6.06 -1.48
C GLY A 115 -13.45 7.30 -1.37
N ARG A 116 -13.99 8.33 -0.71
CA ARG A 116 -13.30 9.57 -0.33
C ARG A 116 -13.51 9.88 1.13
N GLU A 117 -12.49 10.49 1.74
CA GLU A 117 -12.57 11.07 3.08
C GLU A 117 -11.87 12.42 3.06
N GLY A 118 -12.65 13.49 3.22
CA GLY A 118 -12.18 14.86 3.01
C GLY A 118 -11.63 15.04 1.59
N SER A 119 -10.39 15.51 1.47
CA SER A 119 -9.66 15.64 0.20
C SER A 119 -8.90 14.35 -0.20
N GLY A 120 -8.87 13.34 0.66
CA GLY A 120 -8.14 12.08 0.43
C GLY A 120 -8.98 11.00 -0.25
N TRP A 121 -8.31 10.00 -0.83
CA TRP A 121 -8.94 8.84 -1.43
C TRP A 121 -8.81 7.64 -0.50
N ILE A 122 -9.92 6.95 -0.24
CA ILE A 122 -9.91 5.66 0.46
C ILE A 122 -9.54 4.59 -0.57
N ILE A 123 -8.45 3.89 -0.31
CA ILE A 123 -7.90 2.88 -1.22
C ILE A 123 -7.80 1.55 -0.50
N LYS A 124 -8.37 0.52 -1.12
CA LYS A 124 -8.25 -0.87 -0.71
C LYS A 124 -7.16 -1.56 -1.51
N SER A 125 -6.23 -2.20 -0.83
CA SER A 125 -5.10 -2.87 -1.48
C SER A 125 -4.58 -4.05 -0.67
N GLY A 126 -4.01 -5.03 -1.36
CA GLY A 126 -3.26 -6.13 -0.75
C GLY A 126 -1.81 -5.73 -0.46
N ASN A 127 -1.17 -6.46 0.46
CA ASN A 127 0.22 -6.25 0.86
C ASN A 127 0.54 -4.82 1.35
N ASP A 128 -0.43 -4.17 1.95
CA ASP A 128 -0.25 -2.89 2.62
C ASP A 128 0.07 -3.15 4.10
N GLY A 129 1.36 -3.16 4.44
CA GLY A 129 1.85 -3.62 5.74
C GLY A 129 1.60 -5.13 5.96
N HIS A 130 1.78 -5.94 4.91
CA HIS A 130 1.59 -7.41 4.89
C HIS A 130 0.13 -7.88 5.09
N THR A 131 -0.84 -7.01 4.92
CA THR A 131 -2.28 -7.33 5.03
C THR A 131 -3.08 -6.68 3.91
N VAL A 132 -4.36 -7.01 3.80
CA VAL A 132 -5.33 -6.24 3.02
C VAL A 132 -5.79 -5.08 3.89
N ARG A 133 -5.63 -3.85 3.38
CA ARG A 133 -6.08 -2.64 4.07
C ARG A 133 -6.94 -1.78 3.17
N GLU A 134 -7.85 -1.09 3.84
CA GLU A 134 -8.67 -0.04 3.26
C GLU A 134 -8.47 1.21 4.11
N ARG A 135 -7.89 2.25 3.54
CA ARG A 135 -7.55 3.49 4.26
C ARG A 135 -7.34 4.65 3.32
N VAL A 136 -7.36 5.85 3.87
CA VAL A 136 -6.96 7.06 3.15
C VAL A 136 -5.49 6.94 2.75
N ARG A 137 -5.22 7.17 1.46
CA ARG A 137 -3.88 7.10 0.89
C ARG A 137 -3.68 8.19 -0.15
N SER A 138 -2.49 8.77 -0.18
CA SER A 138 -2.09 9.69 -1.24
C SER A 138 -1.98 8.96 -2.58
N ILE A 139 -2.49 9.59 -3.63
CA ILE A 139 -2.33 9.14 -5.02
C ILE A 139 -1.11 9.75 -5.71
N SER A 140 -0.30 10.52 -4.97
CA SER A 140 0.95 11.06 -5.48
C SER A 140 1.86 9.95 -6.00
N GLY A 141 2.52 10.20 -7.14
CA GLY A 141 3.37 9.21 -7.80
C GLY A 141 2.60 8.06 -8.47
N ALA A 142 1.27 8.13 -8.58
CA ALA A 142 0.51 7.22 -9.41
C ALA A 142 0.94 7.37 -10.89
N ILE A 143 1.17 6.23 -11.54
CA ILE A 143 1.57 6.17 -12.96
C ILE A 143 0.39 5.93 -13.89
N ALA A 144 -0.74 5.44 -13.35
CA ALA A 144 -1.97 5.24 -14.13
C ALA A 144 -3.21 5.19 -13.22
N PHE A 145 -4.36 5.57 -13.81
CA PHE A 145 -5.71 5.37 -13.30
C PHE A 145 -6.46 4.53 -14.32
N ARG A 146 -6.99 3.37 -13.90
CA ARG A 146 -7.57 2.37 -14.82
C ARG A 146 -9.00 2.00 -14.41
N ARG A 147 -9.92 2.02 -15.38
CA ARG A 147 -11.23 1.39 -15.22
C ARG A 147 -11.13 -0.05 -15.71
N VAL A 148 -11.31 -0.97 -14.76
CA VAL A 148 -11.25 -2.41 -15.01
C VAL A 148 -12.68 -2.94 -14.86
N GLY A 149 -13.37 -3.14 -15.97
CA GLY A 149 -14.75 -3.66 -15.97
C GLY A 149 -14.79 -5.18 -15.83
N ALA A 150 -15.95 -5.73 -15.49
CA ALA A 150 -16.19 -7.17 -15.38
C ALA A 150 -15.98 -7.97 -16.69
N GLY A 151 -15.81 -7.30 -17.84
CA GLY A 151 -15.57 -7.94 -19.13
C GLY A 151 -14.13 -8.40 -19.40
N PHE A 152 -13.17 -8.06 -18.55
CA PHE A 152 -11.77 -8.48 -18.73
C PHE A 152 -11.44 -9.84 -18.12
N ALA A 153 -12.39 -10.47 -17.43
CA ALA A 153 -12.20 -11.80 -16.82
C ALA A 153 -12.18 -12.95 -17.83
N SER A 154 -12.50 -12.72 -19.11
CA SER A 154 -12.73 -13.78 -20.09
C SER A 154 -11.82 -13.74 -21.33
N ALA A 155 -10.71 -13.03 -21.31
CA ALA A 155 -9.71 -13.07 -22.38
C ALA A 155 -8.44 -13.77 -21.87
N SER A 156 -8.47 -15.10 -21.85
CA SER A 156 -7.31 -16.00 -21.61
C SER A 156 -7.30 -17.03 -22.71
#